data_4e7d5d61c6969c708b42e6ad5635654c
#
_entry.id   4e7d5d61c6969c708b42e6ad5635654c
#
_cell.length_a   1.000
_cell.length_b   1.000
_cell.length_c   1.000
_cell.angle_alpha   90.00
_cell.angle_beta   90.00
_cell.angle_gamma   90.00
#
_symmetry.space_group_name_H-M   'P 1'
#
loop_
_entity.id
_entity.type
_entity.pdbx_description
1 polymer ?
#
loop_
_entity_poly.entity_id
_entity_poly.type
_entity_poly.pdbx_seq_one_letter_code
_entity_poly.pdbx_strand_id
1 'polypeptide(L)'
;GVGLVGSEMCIRDSIYNSQMAIVGPPEGTVSYLNENQEAYFRDHHNYDAFKSNNNNATRKEVLYAGANNGIFHAFDASNLKEIWGFVPPLIASNLPTMINTGLNKTGTGGTVPIFGVDGSPVIHDVYMTKPGTNTKAWQTISMVPYGRGGAGFSVLDITNPNRPKHLYLSLIHI
;
A
#
# COMPACT_ATOMS: atom_id res chain seq x y z
N GLY A 1 5.23 -34.88 18.81
CA GLY A 1 4.41 -34.37 17.73
C GLY A 1 4.43 -32.87 17.72
N VAL A 2 5.23 -32.23 16.87
CA VAL A 2 5.14 -30.80 16.64
C VAL A 2 3.95 -30.60 15.70
N GLY A 3 2.81 -30.22 16.25
CA GLY A 3 1.63 -29.91 15.47
C GLY A 3 1.94 -28.75 14.51
N LEU A 4 1.67 -28.96 13.24
CA LEU A 4 1.70 -27.95 12.19
C LEU A 4 0.59 -26.91 12.46
N VAL A 5 0.83 -26.01 13.38
CA VAL A 5 -0.03 -24.82 13.61
C VAL A 5 0.17 -23.79 12.50
N GLY A 6 1.12 -24.03 11.57
CA GLY A 6 1.53 -23.05 10.56
C GLY A 6 0.76 -23.05 9.24
N SER A 7 0.07 -24.14 8.86
CA SER A 7 -0.49 -24.22 7.50
C SER A 7 -1.80 -23.44 7.32
N GLU A 8 -2.63 -23.32 8.35
CA GLU A 8 -3.88 -22.57 8.27
C GLU A 8 -3.69 -21.06 8.46
N MET A 9 -2.70 -20.64 9.24
CA MET A 9 -2.31 -19.24 9.33
C MET A 9 -1.76 -18.71 8.01
N CYS A 10 -0.94 -19.48 7.30
CA CYS A 10 -0.35 -19.06 6.04
C CYS A 10 -1.38 -18.78 4.93
N ILE A 11 -2.51 -19.46 4.92
CA ILE A 11 -3.56 -19.23 3.91
C ILE A 11 -4.39 -17.99 4.21
N ARG A 12 -4.53 -17.63 5.48
CA ARG A 12 -5.28 -16.43 5.89
C ARG A 12 -4.50 -15.14 5.72
N ASP A 13 -3.21 -15.19 5.99
CA ASP A 13 -2.33 -14.03 6.03
C ASP A 13 -1.50 -13.91 4.75
N SER A 14 -1.81 -14.74 3.73
CA SER A 14 -1.02 -14.76 2.51
C SER A 14 -1.31 -13.59 1.59
N ILE A 15 -0.25 -13.11 0.97
CA ILE A 15 -0.32 -12.30 -0.25
C ILE A 15 -0.78 -13.24 -1.36
N TYR A 16 -2.05 -13.12 -1.78
CA TYR A 16 -2.64 -14.07 -2.72
C TYR A 16 -2.62 -13.55 -4.16
N ASN A 17 -3.18 -12.38 -4.39
CA ASN A 17 -3.36 -11.81 -5.73
C ASN A 17 -2.67 -10.45 -5.88
N SER A 18 -2.35 -9.79 -4.76
CA SER A 18 -1.61 -8.55 -4.76
C SER A 18 -0.19 -8.74 -5.29
N GLN A 19 0.20 -7.94 -6.25
CA GLN A 19 1.61 -7.83 -6.61
C GLN A 19 2.34 -7.03 -5.53
N MET A 20 3.62 -7.31 -5.37
CA MET A 20 4.50 -6.56 -4.48
C MET A 20 5.11 -5.39 -5.23
N ALA A 21 5.19 -4.24 -4.58
CA ALA A 21 5.86 -3.04 -5.11
C ALA A 21 7.03 -2.66 -4.22
N ILE A 22 8.22 -2.48 -4.81
CA ILE A 22 9.38 -1.97 -4.10
C ILE A 22 9.54 -0.49 -4.46
N VAL A 23 9.69 0.34 -3.43
CA VAL A 23 9.83 1.79 -3.58
C VAL A 23 11.02 2.29 -2.80
N GLY A 24 11.97 2.83 -3.50
CA GLY A 24 13.17 3.50 -2.99
C GLY A 24 13.12 5.03 -3.14
N PRO A 25 14.26 5.67 -3.27
CA PRO A 25 14.36 7.08 -3.62
C PRO A 25 13.58 7.43 -4.89
N PRO A 26 13.10 8.68 -5.06
CA PRO A 26 12.42 9.09 -6.29
C PRO A 26 13.38 9.08 -7.48
N GLU A 27 12.98 8.44 -8.59
CA GLU A 27 13.84 8.26 -9.78
C GLU A 27 13.26 8.86 -11.06
N GLY A 28 12.13 9.59 -10.97
CA GLY A 28 11.50 10.17 -12.15
C GLY A 28 12.46 11.08 -12.93
N THR A 29 12.48 10.93 -14.27
CA THR A 29 13.27 11.81 -15.13
C THR A 29 12.63 13.17 -15.29
N VAL A 30 13.46 14.21 -15.37
CA VAL A 30 13.06 15.58 -15.75
C VAL A 30 13.54 15.94 -17.16
N SER A 31 14.28 15.06 -17.83
CA SER A 31 14.71 15.27 -19.20
C SER A 31 13.56 14.97 -20.17
N TYR A 32 13.05 15.99 -20.82
CA TYR A 32 11.92 15.91 -21.76
C TYR A 32 12.32 16.03 -23.23
N LEU A 33 13.56 15.74 -23.55
CA LEU A 33 13.98 15.52 -24.92
C LEU A 33 13.12 14.39 -25.49
N ASN A 34 12.43 14.62 -26.60
CA ASN A 34 11.47 13.72 -27.24
C ASN A 34 10.01 13.79 -26.73
N GLU A 35 9.53 14.99 -26.39
CA GLU A 35 8.10 15.26 -26.12
C GLU A 35 7.49 14.51 -24.93
N ASN A 36 8.31 14.11 -23.95
CA ASN A 36 7.82 13.47 -22.74
C ASN A 36 7.11 14.50 -21.83
N GLN A 37 5.80 14.55 -21.91
CA GLN A 37 4.97 15.51 -21.16
C GLN A 37 5.10 15.35 -19.64
N GLU A 38 5.27 14.13 -19.13
CA GLU A 38 5.49 13.92 -17.70
C GLU A 38 6.81 14.48 -17.22
N ALA A 39 7.89 14.27 -17.99
CA ALA A 39 9.20 14.81 -17.67
C ALA A 39 9.21 16.35 -17.71
N TYR A 40 8.52 16.94 -18.68
CA TYR A 40 8.30 18.40 -18.76
C TYR A 40 7.55 18.91 -17.52
N PHE A 41 6.48 18.23 -17.12
CA PHE A 41 5.72 18.59 -15.92
C PHE A 41 6.56 18.50 -14.64
N ARG A 42 7.39 17.45 -14.52
CA ARG A 42 8.32 17.27 -13.40
C ARG A 42 9.34 18.40 -13.33
N ASP A 43 9.97 18.74 -14.45
CA ASP A 43 10.94 19.83 -14.54
C ASP A 43 10.30 21.17 -14.16
N HIS A 44 9.14 21.47 -14.74
CA HIS A 44 8.41 22.73 -14.48
C HIS A 44 7.96 22.88 -13.01
N HIS A 45 7.80 21.79 -12.27
CA HIS A 45 7.41 21.80 -10.86
C HIS A 45 8.54 21.41 -9.91
N ASN A 46 9.80 21.62 -10.31
CA ASN A 46 10.98 21.41 -9.47
C ASN A 46 11.07 19.99 -8.83
N TYR A 47 10.79 18.97 -9.61
CA TYR A 47 10.88 17.58 -9.13
C TYR A 47 12.30 17.21 -8.69
N ASP A 48 13.34 17.78 -9.29
CA ASP A 48 14.73 17.57 -8.89
C ASP A 48 15.01 18.05 -7.46
N ALA A 49 14.35 19.12 -7.02
CA ALA A 49 14.44 19.54 -5.61
C ALA A 49 13.78 18.53 -4.67
N PHE A 50 12.71 17.87 -5.11
CA PHE A 50 12.09 16.78 -4.35
C PHE A 50 13.02 15.55 -4.27
N LYS A 51 13.65 15.16 -5.38
CA LYS A 51 14.61 14.05 -5.42
C LYS A 51 15.83 14.29 -4.55
N SER A 52 16.43 15.50 -4.65
CA SER A 52 17.66 15.85 -3.96
C SER A 52 17.48 16.19 -2.48
N ASN A 53 16.25 16.29 -2.00
CA ASN A 53 15.98 16.43 -0.58
C ASN A 53 16.57 15.25 0.19
N ASN A 54 17.38 15.51 1.22
CA ASN A 54 18.09 14.47 1.97
C ASN A 54 17.19 13.30 2.41
N ASN A 55 15.97 13.59 2.87
CA ASN A 55 15.04 12.55 3.30
C ASN A 55 14.55 11.66 2.16
N ASN A 56 14.48 12.18 0.94
CA ASN A 56 14.05 11.45 -0.23
C ASN A 56 15.22 10.75 -0.91
N ALA A 57 16.36 11.45 -1.05
CA ALA A 57 17.57 10.91 -1.68
C ALA A 57 18.16 9.70 -0.93
N THR A 58 17.98 9.66 0.40
CA THR A 58 18.44 8.56 1.27
C THR A 58 17.29 7.67 1.76
N ARG A 59 16.12 7.79 1.13
CA ARG A 59 14.94 7.00 1.49
C ARG A 59 15.22 5.51 1.32
N LYS A 60 14.94 4.74 2.37
CA LYS A 60 15.07 3.28 2.33
C LYS A 60 14.12 2.68 1.32
N GLU A 61 14.55 1.59 0.71
CA GLU A 61 13.67 0.75 -0.08
C GLU A 61 12.69 0.00 0.82
N VAL A 62 11.41 0.11 0.49
CA VAL A 62 10.31 -0.52 1.20
C VAL A 62 9.49 -1.35 0.22
N LEU A 63 9.18 -2.57 0.63
CA LEU A 63 8.33 -3.48 -0.10
C LEU A 63 6.90 -3.35 0.45
N TYR A 64 5.96 -3.08 -0.45
CA TYR A 64 4.54 -2.93 -0.15
C TYR A 64 3.75 -4.07 -0.74
N ALA A 65 2.80 -4.62 0.04
CA ALA A 65 1.92 -5.69 -0.41
C ALA A 65 0.59 -5.68 0.33
N GLY A 66 -0.48 -6.00 -0.39
CA GLY A 66 -1.77 -6.30 0.22
C GLY A 66 -1.87 -7.77 0.60
N ALA A 67 -2.55 -8.07 1.69
CA ALA A 67 -2.75 -9.43 2.16
C ALA A 67 -4.22 -9.75 2.48
N ASN A 68 -4.56 -11.03 2.42
CA ASN A 68 -5.92 -11.50 2.67
C ASN A 68 -6.37 -11.36 4.13
N ASN A 69 -5.44 -11.12 5.05
CA ASN A 69 -5.77 -10.76 6.44
C ASN A 69 -6.42 -9.36 6.57
N GLY A 70 -6.55 -8.63 5.47
CA GLY A 70 -7.12 -7.29 5.45
C GLY A 70 -6.13 -6.18 5.71
N ILE A 71 -4.84 -6.48 5.71
CA ILE A 71 -3.78 -5.54 6.00
C ILE A 71 -2.98 -5.23 4.73
N PHE A 72 -2.69 -3.97 4.52
CA PHE A 72 -1.67 -3.52 3.59
C PHE A 72 -0.36 -3.34 4.34
N HIS A 73 0.63 -4.14 4.00
CA HIS A 73 1.90 -4.24 4.71
C HIS A 73 3.00 -3.43 4.05
N ALA A 74 3.91 -2.91 4.86
CA ALA A 74 5.18 -2.32 4.44
C ALA A 74 6.33 -3.03 5.15
N PHE A 75 7.26 -3.56 4.38
CA PHE A 75 8.44 -4.25 4.88
C PHE A 75 9.71 -3.52 4.45
N ASP A 76 10.70 -3.48 5.32
CA ASP A 76 12.05 -3.04 4.95
C ASP A 76 12.63 -4.03 3.93
N ALA A 77 12.94 -3.57 2.71
CA ALA A 77 13.39 -4.44 1.64
C ALA A 77 14.75 -5.14 1.93
N SER A 78 15.55 -4.59 2.84
CA SER A 78 16.87 -5.14 3.18
C SER A 78 16.82 -6.37 4.10
N ASN A 79 15.79 -6.47 4.94
CA ASN A 79 15.72 -7.52 5.97
C ASN A 79 14.34 -8.15 6.15
N LEU A 80 13.36 -7.69 5.36
CA LEU A 80 11.95 -8.13 5.34
C LEU A 80 11.23 -7.99 6.70
N LYS A 81 11.72 -7.12 7.57
CA LYS A 81 11.00 -6.78 8.80
C LYS A 81 9.86 -5.83 8.49
N GLU A 82 8.70 -6.12 9.06
CA GLU A 82 7.55 -5.24 8.94
C GLU A 82 7.83 -3.88 9.62
N ILE A 83 7.58 -2.80 8.88
CA ILE A 83 7.70 -1.44 9.37
C ILE A 83 6.35 -1.00 9.95
N TRP A 84 5.28 -1.27 9.21
CA TRP A 84 3.90 -1.00 9.61
C TRP A 84 2.90 -1.82 8.78
N GLY A 85 1.69 -1.95 9.33
CA GLY A 85 0.52 -2.45 8.63
C GLY A 85 -0.61 -1.43 8.67
N PHE A 86 -1.35 -1.30 7.58
CA PHE A 86 -2.51 -0.42 7.45
C PHE A 86 -3.76 -1.25 7.16
N VAL A 87 -4.77 -1.10 7.99
CA VAL A 87 -6.09 -1.68 7.77
C VAL A 87 -7.00 -0.63 7.13
N PRO A 88 -7.41 -0.82 5.86
CA PRO A 88 -8.31 0.13 5.23
C PRO A 88 -9.66 0.23 5.96
N PRO A 89 -10.25 1.43 6.09
CA PRO A 89 -11.51 1.60 6.82
C PRO A 89 -12.66 0.72 6.32
N LEU A 90 -12.76 0.50 4.99
CA LEU A 90 -13.78 -0.38 4.42
C LEU A 90 -13.57 -1.84 4.84
N ILE A 91 -12.32 -2.30 4.86
CA ILE A 91 -11.96 -3.67 5.25
C ILE A 91 -12.12 -3.87 6.76
N ALA A 92 -11.87 -2.82 7.56
CA ALA A 92 -11.98 -2.88 9.01
C ALA A 92 -13.39 -3.32 9.47
N SER A 93 -14.44 -2.95 8.74
CA SER A 93 -15.81 -3.38 9.03
C SER A 93 -16.02 -4.89 8.88
N ASN A 94 -15.21 -5.56 8.07
CA ASN A 94 -15.30 -7.00 7.80
C ASN A 94 -14.41 -7.83 8.75
N LEU A 95 -13.48 -7.21 9.47
CA LEU A 95 -12.54 -7.92 10.37
C LEU A 95 -13.24 -8.83 11.40
N PRO A 96 -14.34 -8.42 12.07
CA PRO A 96 -15.03 -9.31 13.01
C PRO A 96 -15.50 -10.60 12.35
N THR A 97 -16.00 -10.53 11.12
CA THR A 97 -16.43 -11.71 10.36
C THR A 97 -15.21 -12.55 9.93
N MET A 98 -14.13 -11.92 9.50
CA MET A 98 -12.88 -12.60 9.14
C MET A 98 -12.28 -13.36 10.31
N ILE A 99 -12.33 -12.80 11.50
CA ILE A 99 -11.83 -13.43 12.75
C ILE A 99 -12.78 -14.54 13.21
N ASN A 100 -14.07 -14.28 13.21
CA ASN A 100 -15.09 -15.21 13.76
C ASN A 100 -15.29 -16.45 12.89
N THR A 101 -15.10 -16.38 11.57
CA THR A 101 -15.19 -17.55 10.69
C THR A 101 -14.12 -18.61 11.00
N GLY A 102 -13.08 -18.26 11.75
CA GLY A 102 -12.08 -19.21 12.22
C GLY A 102 -12.44 -19.96 13.51
N LEU A 103 -13.45 -19.49 14.21
CA LEU A 103 -13.94 -20.11 15.44
C LEU A 103 -15.19 -20.97 15.16
N ASN A 104 -15.16 -21.74 14.10
CA ASN A 104 -16.30 -22.57 13.71
C ASN A 104 -16.75 -23.47 14.84
N LYS A 105 -18.01 -23.35 15.22
CA LYS A 105 -18.68 -24.12 16.28
C LYS A 105 -18.73 -25.64 16.03
N THR A 106 -18.26 -26.10 14.89
CA THR A 106 -18.33 -27.51 14.46
C THR A 106 -16.97 -28.21 14.40
N GLY A 107 -15.87 -27.56 14.72
CA GLY A 107 -14.54 -28.20 14.73
C GLY A 107 -14.01 -28.68 13.37
N THR A 108 -14.74 -28.50 12.32
CA THR A 108 -14.31 -28.81 10.94
C THR A 108 -13.91 -27.50 10.27
N GLY A 109 -12.62 -27.24 10.23
CA GLY A 109 -11.99 -26.00 9.82
C GLY A 109 -12.20 -25.60 8.36
N GLY A 110 -13.39 -25.25 7.98
CA GLY A 110 -13.71 -24.61 6.72
C GLY A 110 -13.95 -23.12 6.95
N THR A 111 -12.94 -22.30 6.87
CA THR A 111 -13.12 -20.86 6.82
C THR A 111 -13.57 -20.47 5.42
N VAL A 112 -14.68 -19.75 5.32
CA VAL A 112 -15.01 -19.04 4.08
C VAL A 112 -13.92 -18.01 3.87
N PRO A 113 -13.09 -18.08 2.81
CA PRO A 113 -12.05 -17.09 2.58
C PRO A 113 -12.73 -15.76 2.28
N ILE A 114 -12.62 -14.83 3.21
CA ILE A 114 -13.00 -13.44 2.99
C ILE A 114 -11.75 -12.74 2.49
N PHE A 115 -11.84 -12.16 1.31
CA PHE A 115 -10.75 -11.39 0.76
C PHE A 115 -10.59 -10.08 1.54
N GLY A 116 -9.34 -9.77 1.88
CA GLY A 116 -8.97 -8.51 2.52
C GLY A 116 -8.46 -7.49 1.49
N VAL A 117 -7.18 -7.13 1.55
CA VAL A 117 -6.54 -6.27 0.56
C VAL A 117 -5.94 -7.15 -0.53
N ASP A 118 -6.73 -7.40 -1.60
CA ASP A 118 -6.40 -8.36 -2.66
C ASP A 118 -5.88 -7.69 -3.94
N GLY A 119 -6.00 -6.36 -4.04
CA GLY A 119 -5.52 -5.60 -5.19
C GLY A 119 -4.04 -5.23 -5.10
N SER A 120 -3.41 -5.09 -6.27
CA SER A 120 -2.01 -4.67 -6.36
C SER A 120 -1.87 -3.18 -6.09
N PRO A 121 -0.93 -2.74 -5.25
CA PRO A 121 -0.70 -1.32 -5.00
C PRO A 121 -0.15 -0.63 -6.26
N VAL A 122 -0.65 0.57 -6.52
CA VAL A 122 -0.12 1.46 -7.56
C VAL A 122 0.56 2.64 -6.87
N ILE A 123 1.85 2.82 -7.14
CA ILE A 123 2.67 3.82 -6.47
C ILE A 123 3.22 4.81 -7.48
N HIS A 124 3.08 6.10 -7.17
CA HIS A 124 3.52 7.17 -8.06
C HIS A 124 3.89 8.43 -7.29
N ASP A 125 4.83 9.22 -7.85
CA ASP A 125 5.10 10.56 -7.36
C ASP A 125 4.12 11.54 -8.00
N VAL A 126 3.40 12.28 -7.17
CA VAL A 126 2.31 13.18 -7.60
C VAL A 126 2.52 14.58 -7.04
N TYR A 127 2.33 15.59 -7.89
CA TYR A 127 2.33 17.00 -7.48
C TYR A 127 0.92 17.43 -7.10
N MET A 128 0.63 17.45 -5.82
CA MET A 128 -0.71 17.71 -5.30
C MET A 128 -0.69 18.62 -4.07
N THR A 129 -1.85 19.14 -3.71
CA THR A 129 -2.01 19.92 -2.47
C THR A 129 -1.68 19.05 -1.26
N LYS A 130 -0.71 19.50 -0.46
CA LYS A 130 -0.31 18.80 0.76
C LYS A 130 -1.46 18.85 1.78
N PRO A 131 -1.88 17.70 2.35
CA PRO A 131 -2.97 17.64 3.31
C PRO A 131 -2.78 18.59 4.49
N GLY A 132 -3.83 19.35 4.81
CA GLY A 132 -3.79 20.36 5.88
C GLY A 132 -3.12 21.67 5.50
N THR A 133 -2.78 21.89 4.25
CA THR A 133 -2.18 23.13 3.74
C THR A 133 -2.84 23.54 2.42
N ASN A 134 -2.57 24.78 1.98
CA ASN A 134 -2.97 25.27 0.65
C ASN A 134 -1.81 25.22 -0.35
N THR A 135 -0.69 24.58 -0.01
CA THR A 135 0.50 24.51 -0.84
C THR A 135 0.57 23.19 -1.58
N LYS A 136 0.91 23.25 -2.87
CA LYS A 136 1.20 22.05 -3.67
C LYS A 136 2.65 21.62 -3.45
N ALA A 137 2.86 20.33 -3.39
CA ALA A 137 4.20 19.73 -3.30
C ALA A 137 4.19 18.33 -3.91
N TRP A 138 5.36 17.84 -4.28
CA TRP A 138 5.54 16.46 -4.66
C TRP A 138 5.36 15.54 -3.45
N GLN A 139 4.66 14.46 -3.65
CA GLN A 139 4.43 13.40 -2.66
C GLN A 139 4.48 12.05 -3.38
N THR A 140 5.08 11.06 -2.74
CA THR A 140 4.95 9.67 -3.19
C THR A 140 3.68 9.11 -2.60
N ILE A 141 2.73 8.72 -3.43
CA ILE A 141 1.46 8.14 -3.00
C ILE A 141 1.36 6.67 -3.37
N SER A 142 0.65 5.91 -2.56
CA SER A 142 0.23 4.55 -2.87
C SER A 142 -1.29 4.52 -2.93
N MET A 143 -1.83 4.13 -4.08
CA MET A 143 -3.22 3.72 -4.21
C MET A 143 -3.29 2.23 -3.87
N VAL A 144 -4.13 1.88 -2.91
CA VAL A 144 -4.31 0.54 -2.38
C VAL A 144 -5.72 0.05 -2.75
N PRO A 145 -5.89 -0.60 -3.90
CA PRO A 145 -7.17 -1.16 -4.29
C PRO A 145 -7.48 -2.39 -3.45
N TYR A 146 -8.74 -2.59 -3.11
CA TYR A 146 -9.14 -3.73 -2.29
C TYR A 146 -9.38 -5.01 -3.10
N GLY A 147 -9.51 -4.89 -4.43
CA GLY A 147 -9.77 -6.03 -5.29
C GLY A 147 -11.05 -6.74 -4.88
N ARG A 148 -10.98 -8.04 -4.61
CA ARG A 148 -12.12 -8.83 -4.14
C ARG A 148 -12.56 -8.51 -2.71
N GLY A 149 -11.75 -7.82 -1.93
CA GLY A 149 -12.08 -7.44 -0.55
C GLY A 149 -13.10 -6.29 -0.44
N GLY A 150 -13.34 -5.56 -1.54
CA GLY A 150 -14.33 -4.49 -1.54
C GLY A 150 -14.26 -3.59 -2.77
N ALA A 151 -15.38 -2.91 -3.07
CA ALA A 151 -15.49 -2.00 -4.21
C ALA A 151 -14.93 -0.62 -3.84
N GLY A 152 -13.60 -0.50 -3.77
CA GLY A 152 -12.96 0.76 -3.45
C GLY A 152 -11.43 0.67 -3.35
N PHE A 153 -10.84 1.79 -2.96
CA PHE A 153 -9.42 1.89 -2.71
C PHE A 153 -9.11 2.96 -1.66
N SER A 154 -8.02 2.80 -0.95
CA SER A 154 -7.42 3.83 -0.10
C SER A 154 -6.23 4.48 -0.79
N VAL A 155 -5.98 5.74 -0.47
CA VAL A 155 -4.77 6.45 -0.90
C VAL A 155 -3.96 6.84 0.32
N LEU A 156 -2.68 6.47 0.30
CA LEU A 156 -1.71 6.76 1.36
C LEU A 156 -0.60 7.67 0.81
N ASP A 157 -0.22 8.70 1.55
CA ASP A 157 1.05 9.39 1.38
C ASP A 157 2.14 8.57 2.07
N ILE A 158 3.06 8.03 1.28
CA ILE A 158 4.20 7.23 1.71
C ILE A 158 5.53 7.93 1.46
N THR A 159 5.51 9.25 1.26
CA THR A 159 6.73 10.05 1.09
C THR A 159 7.72 9.81 2.21
N ASN A 160 7.23 9.72 3.44
CA ASN A 160 8.00 9.19 4.57
C ASN A 160 7.60 7.72 4.79
N PRO A 161 8.46 6.76 4.43
CA PRO A 161 8.12 5.34 4.51
C PRO A 161 7.87 4.81 5.93
N ASN A 162 8.35 5.52 6.96
CA ASN A 162 8.15 5.13 8.36
C ASN A 162 6.87 5.73 8.97
N ARG A 163 6.22 6.70 8.30
CA ARG A 163 5.05 7.42 8.81
C ARG A 163 4.05 7.68 7.69
N PRO A 164 3.37 6.64 7.20
CA PRO A 164 2.36 6.81 6.17
C PRO A 164 1.20 7.66 6.70
N LYS A 165 0.53 8.37 5.78
CA LYS A 165 -0.67 9.13 6.10
C LYS A 165 -1.80 8.67 5.20
N HIS A 166 -2.91 8.27 5.77
CA HIS A 166 -4.12 8.02 5.01
C HIS A 166 -4.68 9.35 4.52
N LEU A 167 -4.83 9.49 3.20
CA LEU A 167 -5.30 10.72 2.57
C LEU A 167 -6.82 10.69 2.40
N TYR A 168 -7.31 9.67 1.73
CA TYR A 168 -8.74 9.46 1.53
C TYR A 168 -9.06 8.02 1.12
N LEU A 169 -10.32 7.70 1.25
CA LEU A 169 -10.97 6.48 0.76
C LEU A 169 -11.88 6.87 -0.39
N SER A 170 -11.83 6.13 -1.48
CA SER A 170 -12.82 6.23 -2.56
C SER A 170 -13.58 4.92 -2.67
N LEU A 171 -14.90 5.02 -2.74
CA LEU A 171 -15.78 3.90 -3.03
C LEU A 171 -16.11 3.92 -4.52
N ILE A 172 -16.03 2.77 -5.16
CA ILE A 172 -16.49 2.60 -6.54
C ILE A 172 -17.97 2.25 -6.46
N HIS A 173 -18.83 3.21 -6.79
CA HIS A 173 -20.24 2.93 -6.97
C HIS A 173 -20.42 2.27 -8.35
N ILE A 174 -20.86 1.04 -8.32
CA ILE A 174 -21.31 0.34 -9.53
C ILE A 174 -22.79 0.63 -9.74
#